data_09c3510b86a48902bad2d48e23f87e5d
#
_entry.id   09c3510b86a48902bad2d48e23f87e5d
#
_cell.length_a   1.000
_cell.length_b   1.000
_cell.length_c   1.000
_cell.angle_alpha   90.00
_cell.angle_beta   90.00
_cell.angle_gamma   90.00
#
_symmetry.space_group_name_H-M   'P 1'
#
loop_
_entity.id
_entity.type
_entity.pdbx_description
1 polymer ?
#
loop_
_entity_poly.entity_id
_entity_poly.type
_entity_poly.pdbx_seq_one_letter_code
_entity_poly.pdbx_strand_id
1 'polypeptide(L)'
;MYNDIWSAYNNIFTRIGLDFRSIIADAGAMGGRESIEFIAISDVGEDTIAYSEESDYAANIEMASSKFKERTNTEVQLQKEVVDTPATTTIEDLASFLDVKESKILKSVLFVADGNKPILAIVRGDHEVNEIKVRMAVGAETIETASEAHIEDLFGNIPAGYVGPVDLSEEVTIVADLYVKNMVNSV
;
A
#
# COMPACT_ATOMS: atom_id res chain seq x y z
N MET A 1 -1.40 25.55 21.65
CA MET A 1 -2.64 24.75 21.83
C MET A 1 -2.43 23.28 21.46
N TYR A 2 -2.05 22.90 20.24
CA TYR A 2 -1.84 21.49 19.88
C TYR A 2 -0.78 20.79 20.75
N ASN A 3 0.42 21.38 20.84
CA ASN A 3 1.50 20.83 21.66
C ASN A 3 1.18 20.79 23.17
N ASP A 4 0.36 21.71 23.66
CA ASP A 4 -0.06 21.71 25.06
C ASP A 4 -1.00 20.55 25.35
N ILE A 5 -1.91 20.26 24.42
CA ILE A 5 -2.82 19.11 24.50
C ILE A 5 -2.03 17.81 24.42
N TRP A 6 -1.10 17.69 23.48
CA TRP A 6 -0.22 16.53 23.35
C TRP A 6 0.56 16.28 24.66
N SER A 7 1.15 17.33 25.24
CA SER A 7 1.86 17.23 26.51
C SER A 7 0.94 16.83 27.66
N ALA A 8 -0.30 17.34 27.67
CA ALA A 8 -1.29 16.99 28.69
C ALA A 8 -1.65 15.50 28.64
N TYR A 9 -1.91 14.94 27.45
CA TYR A 9 -2.18 13.52 27.29
C TYR A 9 -0.99 12.65 27.70
N ASN A 10 0.23 13.00 27.31
CA ASN A 10 1.43 12.27 27.75
C ASN A 10 1.53 12.25 29.29
N ASN A 11 1.31 13.40 29.95
CA ASN A 11 1.33 13.47 31.40
C ASN A 11 0.23 12.63 32.06
N ILE A 12 -0.98 12.63 31.50
CA ILE A 12 -2.11 11.82 32.01
C ILE A 12 -1.77 10.35 31.93
N PHE A 13 -1.39 9.84 30.76
CA PHE A 13 -1.14 8.41 30.55
C PHE A 13 0.08 7.92 31.34
N THR A 14 1.13 8.75 31.43
CA THR A 14 2.28 8.45 32.27
C THR A 14 1.89 8.34 33.75
N ARG A 15 1.07 9.28 34.26
CA ARG A 15 0.65 9.30 35.67
C ARG A 15 -0.23 8.15 36.07
N ILE A 16 -1.05 7.60 35.15
CA ILE A 16 -1.83 6.39 35.40
C ILE A 16 -1.05 5.10 35.17
N GLY A 17 0.21 5.20 34.72
CA GLY A 17 1.11 4.05 34.59
C GLY A 17 0.84 3.17 33.37
N LEU A 18 0.24 3.71 32.31
CA LEU A 18 0.04 2.95 31.07
C LEU A 18 1.36 2.85 30.28
N ASP A 19 1.62 1.68 29.74
CA ASP A 19 2.59 1.56 28.62
C ASP A 19 1.87 1.96 27.34
N PHE A 20 2.24 3.10 26.78
CA PHE A 20 1.57 3.67 25.62
C PHE A 20 2.57 4.28 24.63
N ARG A 21 2.12 4.48 23.41
CA ARG A 21 2.82 5.22 22.38
C ARG A 21 1.90 6.29 21.80
N SER A 22 2.45 7.48 21.53
CA SER A 22 1.79 8.45 20.65
C SER A 22 2.18 8.11 19.22
N ILE A 23 1.22 7.77 18.39
CA ILE A 23 1.46 7.31 17.02
C ILE A 23 0.95 8.32 16.01
N ILE A 24 1.58 8.33 14.85
CA ILE A 24 1.08 9.02 13.66
C ILE A 24 0.02 8.12 13.03
N ALA A 25 -1.17 8.66 12.83
CA ALA A 25 -2.31 8.01 12.20
C ALA A 25 -2.85 8.87 11.06
N ASP A 26 -3.63 8.25 10.16
CA ASP A 26 -4.34 8.98 9.13
C ASP A 26 -5.45 9.84 9.75
N ALA A 27 -5.62 11.07 9.26
CA ALA A 27 -6.66 11.98 9.75
C ALA A 27 -8.08 11.60 9.27
N GLY A 28 -8.18 10.66 8.33
CA GLY A 28 -9.43 10.19 7.77
C GLY A 28 -10.30 11.30 7.16
N ALA A 29 -11.61 11.11 7.24
CA ALA A 29 -12.61 12.04 6.70
C ALA A 29 -12.67 13.41 7.43
N MET A 30 -12.06 13.55 8.60
CA MET A 30 -12.03 14.83 9.33
C MET A 30 -11.08 15.85 8.70
N GLY A 31 -10.26 15.43 7.75
CA GLY A 31 -9.28 16.28 7.07
C GLY A 31 -8.06 16.61 7.93
N GLY A 32 -6.99 17.05 7.28
CA GLY A 32 -5.70 17.30 7.90
C GLY A 32 -4.64 16.38 7.28
N ARG A 33 -3.37 16.69 7.57
CA ARG A 33 -2.26 15.88 7.03
C ARG A 33 -1.92 14.69 7.93
N GLU A 34 -2.12 14.84 9.22
CA GLU A 34 -1.72 13.85 10.23
C GLU A 34 -2.67 13.96 11.43
N SER A 35 -2.94 12.83 12.05
CA SER A 35 -3.57 12.72 13.36
C SER A 35 -2.58 12.09 14.32
N ILE A 36 -2.67 12.40 15.62
CA ILE A 36 -1.91 11.70 16.65
C ILE A 36 -2.89 10.97 17.55
N GLU A 37 -2.65 9.69 17.72
CA GLU A 37 -3.38 8.82 18.61
C GLU A 37 -2.48 8.32 19.73
N PHE A 38 -3.06 8.15 20.93
CA PHE A 38 -2.37 7.57 22.07
C PHE A 38 -2.86 6.15 22.26
N ILE A 39 -2.00 5.18 21.93
CA ILE A 39 -2.34 3.75 21.95
C ILE A 39 -1.65 3.07 23.13
N ALA A 40 -2.43 2.42 23.98
CA ALA A 40 -1.91 1.55 25.02
C ALA A 40 -1.44 0.23 24.43
N ILE A 41 -0.23 -0.22 24.78
CA ILE A 41 0.32 -1.49 24.33
C ILE A 41 -0.38 -2.63 25.09
N SER A 42 -0.99 -3.56 24.34
CA SER A 42 -1.70 -4.69 24.92
C SER A 42 -1.82 -5.85 23.93
N ASP A 43 -1.65 -7.07 24.39
CA ASP A 43 -1.82 -8.30 23.58
C ASP A 43 -3.29 -8.56 23.18
N VAL A 44 -4.24 -7.87 23.81
CA VAL A 44 -5.68 -7.98 23.52
C VAL A 44 -6.21 -6.79 22.71
N GLY A 45 -5.31 -5.94 22.16
CA GLY A 45 -5.68 -4.82 21.30
C GLY A 45 -6.13 -5.29 19.92
N GLU A 46 -6.99 -4.51 19.26
CA GLU A 46 -7.47 -4.77 17.89
C GLU A 46 -6.54 -4.19 16.84
N ASP A 47 -5.79 -3.12 17.18
CA ASP A 47 -4.92 -2.42 16.25
C ASP A 47 -3.48 -2.91 16.31
N THR A 48 -2.83 -2.88 15.16
CA THR A 48 -1.40 -3.17 15.04
C THR A 48 -0.61 -1.88 14.84
N ILE A 49 0.42 -1.68 15.67
CA ILE A 49 1.34 -0.56 15.54
C ILE A 49 2.77 -1.03 15.31
N ALA A 50 3.52 -0.24 14.56
CA ALA A 50 4.96 -0.37 14.41
C ALA A 50 5.66 0.72 15.22
N TYR A 51 6.54 0.35 16.15
CA TYR A 51 7.30 1.30 16.93
C TYR A 51 8.77 0.88 17.09
N SER A 52 9.62 1.83 17.45
CA SER A 52 11.03 1.60 17.73
C SER A 52 11.27 1.67 19.23
N GLU A 53 12.09 0.74 19.76
CA GLU A 53 12.57 0.83 21.14
C GLU A 53 13.76 1.81 21.29
N GLU A 54 14.40 2.17 20.16
CA GLU A 54 15.60 3.02 20.15
C GLU A 54 15.31 4.49 19.75
N SER A 55 14.06 4.78 19.34
CA SER A 55 13.66 6.12 18.91
C SER A 55 12.19 6.39 19.21
N ASP A 56 11.75 7.64 19.06
CA ASP A 56 10.35 8.05 19.26
C ASP A 56 9.42 7.68 18.08
N TYR A 57 9.89 6.83 17.14
CA TYR A 57 9.08 6.42 16.01
C TYR A 57 7.99 5.46 16.45
N ALA A 58 6.74 5.84 16.18
CA ALA A 58 5.58 4.98 16.30
C ALA A 58 4.50 5.39 15.29
N ALA A 59 3.90 4.42 14.62
CA ALA A 59 2.84 4.63 13.64
C ALA A 59 1.89 3.44 13.63
N ASN A 60 0.63 3.64 13.24
CA ASN A 60 -0.24 2.52 12.92
C ASN A 60 0.23 1.84 11.62
N ILE A 61 -0.28 0.63 11.33
CA ILE A 61 0.17 -0.14 10.17
C ILE A 61 -0.11 0.59 8.84
N GLU A 62 -1.12 1.44 8.81
CA GLU A 62 -1.52 2.20 7.62
C GLU A 62 -0.50 3.29 7.26
N MET A 63 0.07 3.93 8.28
CA MET A 63 1.05 5.02 8.15
C MET A 63 2.50 4.55 8.29
N ALA A 64 2.72 3.35 8.83
CA ALA A 64 4.06 2.83 9.06
C ALA A 64 4.87 2.75 7.76
N SER A 65 6.08 3.26 7.78
CA SER A 65 7.01 3.23 6.66
C SER A 65 8.22 2.37 6.98
N SER A 66 8.68 1.59 6.00
CA SER A 66 9.92 0.84 6.08
C SER A 66 11.04 1.53 5.30
N LYS A 67 12.28 1.31 5.71
CA LYS A 67 13.43 1.77 4.91
C LYS A 67 13.57 0.87 3.68
N PHE A 68 13.37 1.44 2.51
CA PHE A 68 13.68 0.78 1.26
C PHE A 68 15.20 0.54 1.17
N LYS A 69 15.59 -0.72 0.97
CA LYS A 69 16.99 -1.07 0.64
C LYS A 69 17.07 -1.29 -0.86
N GLU A 70 17.69 -0.36 -1.55
CA GLU A 70 17.96 -0.54 -2.98
C GLU A 70 18.80 -1.80 -3.19
N ARG A 71 18.29 -2.71 -4.01
CA ARG A 71 19.02 -3.92 -4.41
C ARG A 71 19.41 -3.77 -5.86
N THR A 72 20.69 -3.88 -6.16
CA THR A 72 21.14 -3.95 -7.55
C THR A 72 20.71 -5.29 -8.12
N ASN A 73 19.87 -5.27 -9.14
CA ASN A 73 19.55 -6.48 -9.89
C ASN A 73 20.60 -6.66 -10.99
N THR A 74 21.24 -7.81 -11.00
CA THR A 74 22.27 -8.18 -11.99
C THR A 74 21.77 -9.19 -13.02
N GLU A 75 20.47 -9.49 -13.01
CA GLU A 75 19.87 -10.41 -13.96
C GLU A 75 19.93 -9.82 -15.39
N VAL A 76 20.21 -10.66 -16.36
CA VAL A 76 20.14 -10.28 -17.76
C VAL A 76 18.67 -10.18 -18.14
N GLN A 77 18.27 -9.07 -18.73
CA GLN A 77 16.91 -8.87 -19.20
C GLN A 77 16.55 -9.90 -20.30
N LEU A 78 15.49 -10.64 -20.09
CA LEU A 78 14.93 -11.57 -21.03
C LEU A 78 14.03 -10.85 -22.05
N GLN A 79 13.74 -11.53 -23.14
CA GLN A 79 12.77 -11.06 -24.13
C GLN A 79 11.36 -11.17 -23.54
N LYS A 80 10.52 -10.16 -23.78
CA LYS A 80 9.11 -10.19 -23.39
C LYS A 80 8.39 -11.26 -24.20
N GLU A 81 7.62 -12.10 -23.53
CA GLU A 81 6.77 -13.10 -24.15
C GLU A 81 5.37 -13.09 -23.50
N VAL A 82 4.39 -13.58 -24.24
CA VAL A 82 3.03 -13.80 -23.74
C VAL A 82 2.86 -15.26 -23.46
N VAL A 83 2.41 -15.58 -22.26
CA VAL A 83 2.21 -16.95 -21.79
C VAL A 83 0.76 -17.15 -21.40
N ASP A 84 0.12 -18.21 -21.93
CA ASP A 84 -1.21 -18.58 -21.50
C ASP A 84 -1.18 -19.15 -20.06
N THR A 85 -2.03 -18.63 -19.19
CA THR A 85 -2.11 -19.05 -17.78
C THR A 85 -3.52 -19.56 -17.43
N PRO A 86 -3.93 -20.72 -17.99
CA PRO A 86 -5.29 -21.23 -17.81
C PRO A 86 -5.55 -21.60 -16.36
N ALA A 87 -6.74 -21.20 -15.85
CA ALA A 87 -7.22 -21.50 -14.50
C ALA A 87 -6.34 -20.99 -13.34
N THR A 88 -5.46 -20.01 -13.60
CA THR A 88 -4.66 -19.35 -12.56
C THR A 88 -5.32 -18.03 -12.18
N THR A 89 -5.82 -17.95 -10.96
CA THR A 89 -6.57 -16.77 -10.48
C THR A 89 -5.93 -16.10 -9.26
N THR A 90 -4.97 -16.76 -8.62
CA THR A 90 -4.23 -16.22 -7.47
C THR A 90 -2.75 -16.06 -7.81
N ILE A 91 -2.04 -15.27 -7.00
CA ILE A 91 -0.59 -15.11 -7.14
C ILE A 91 0.13 -16.44 -6.90
N GLU A 92 -0.34 -17.23 -5.92
CA GLU A 92 0.21 -18.55 -5.58
C GLU A 92 0.04 -19.54 -6.73
N ASP A 93 -1.15 -19.58 -7.37
CA ASP A 93 -1.41 -20.44 -8.52
C ASP A 93 -0.51 -20.05 -9.69
N LEU A 94 -0.39 -18.74 -9.96
CA LEU A 94 0.46 -18.23 -11.04
C LEU A 94 1.93 -18.53 -10.78
N ALA A 95 2.41 -18.34 -9.56
CA ALA A 95 3.78 -18.65 -9.14
C ALA A 95 4.09 -20.14 -9.35
N SER A 96 3.17 -21.00 -8.94
CA SER A 96 3.28 -22.46 -9.10
C SER A 96 3.23 -22.89 -10.56
N PHE A 97 2.33 -22.30 -11.36
CA PHE A 97 2.17 -22.62 -12.77
C PHE A 97 3.42 -22.26 -13.61
N LEU A 98 4.01 -21.11 -13.34
CA LEU A 98 5.18 -20.60 -14.07
C LEU A 98 6.52 -21.03 -13.45
N ASP A 99 6.51 -21.77 -12.34
CA ASP A 99 7.71 -22.16 -11.58
C ASP A 99 8.59 -20.94 -11.20
N VAL A 100 7.93 -19.87 -10.76
CA VAL A 100 8.59 -18.65 -10.29
C VAL A 100 8.21 -18.34 -8.87
N LYS A 101 9.00 -17.51 -8.19
CA LYS A 101 8.65 -17.02 -6.86
C LYS A 101 7.58 -15.94 -6.98
N GLU A 102 6.65 -15.86 -6.02
CA GLU A 102 5.67 -14.76 -5.91
C GLU A 102 6.33 -13.37 -5.97
N SER A 103 7.54 -13.24 -5.43
CA SER A 103 8.34 -12.01 -5.49
C SER A 103 8.81 -11.61 -6.90
N LYS A 104 8.58 -12.44 -7.91
CA LYS A 104 8.82 -12.15 -9.34
C LYS A 104 7.55 -11.74 -10.08
N ILE A 105 6.40 -11.85 -9.44
CA ILE A 105 5.11 -11.47 -10.00
C ILE A 105 4.81 -10.02 -9.64
N LEU A 106 4.18 -9.31 -10.55
CA LEU A 106 3.62 -7.98 -10.31
C LEU A 106 2.14 -8.12 -9.98
N LYS A 107 1.74 -7.63 -8.82
CA LYS A 107 0.34 -7.57 -8.39
C LYS A 107 -0.19 -6.17 -8.63
N SER A 108 -1.26 -6.08 -9.38
CA SER A 108 -1.91 -4.81 -9.74
C SER A 108 -3.27 -4.69 -9.05
N VAL A 109 -3.56 -3.54 -8.50
CA VAL A 109 -4.85 -3.21 -7.90
C VAL A 109 -5.35 -1.90 -8.49
N LEU A 110 -6.62 -1.89 -8.91
CA LEU A 110 -7.29 -0.73 -9.48
C LEU A 110 -8.02 0.06 -8.40
N PHE A 111 -7.78 1.36 -8.38
CA PHE A 111 -8.45 2.31 -7.50
C PHE A 111 -9.06 3.46 -8.29
N VAL A 112 -10.02 4.12 -7.67
CA VAL A 112 -10.57 5.41 -8.11
C VAL A 112 -10.29 6.44 -7.03
N ALA A 113 -9.58 7.50 -7.40
CA ALA A 113 -9.31 8.62 -6.53
C ALA A 113 -10.25 9.78 -6.87
N ASP A 114 -10.75 10.47 -5.83
CA ASP A 114 -11.63 11.66 -5.94
C ASP A 114 -12.86 11.42 -6.85
N GLY A 115 -13.36 10.18 -6.86
CA GLY A 115 -14.57 9.75 -7.57
C GLY A 115 -14.43 9.54 -9.08
N ASN A 116 -13.34 9.95 -9.72
CA ASN A 116 -13.22 9.86 -11.18
C ASN A 116 -11.79 9.70 -11.74
N LYS A 117 -10.77 9.62 -10.90
CA LYS A 117 -9.38 9.48 -11.35
C LYS A 117 -8.94 8.02 -11.26
N PRO A 118 -8.70 7.35 -12.38
CA PRO A 118 -8.27 5.96 -12.38
C PRO A 118 -6.80 5.84 -11.96
N ILE A 119 -6.55 4.94 -10.99
CA ILE A 119 -5.22 4.66 -10.46
C ILE A 119 -4.94 3.16 -10.59
N LEU A 120 -3.79 2.82 -11.14
CA LEU A 120 -3.24 1.47 -11.07
C LEU A 120 -2.11 1.43 -10.05
N ALA A 121 -2.31 0.76 -8.92
CA ALA A 121 -1.27 0.50 -7.95
C ALA A 121 -0.57 -0.83 -8.24
N ILE A 122 0.76 -0.83 -8.27
CA ILE A 122 1.57 -2.01 -8.57
C ILE A 122 2.51 -2.29 -7.40
N VAL A 123 2.42 -3.51 -6.89
CA VAL A 123 3.31 -4.04 -5.85
C VAL A 123 3.91 -5.37 -6.29
N ARG A 124 4.90 -5.84 -5.56
CA ARG A 124 5.43 -7.18 -5.71
C ARG A 124 4.40 -8.22 -5.26
N GLY A 125 4.31 -9.37 -5.91
CA GLY A 125 3.25 -10.37 -5.69
C GLY A 125 3.10 -10.87 -4.25
N ASP A 126 4.18 -10.90 -3.49
CA ASP A 126 4.20 -11.25 -2.07
C ASP A 126 3.96 -10.06 -1.12
N HIS A 127 3.54 -8.89 -1.65
CA HIS A 127 3.18 -7.70 -0.90
C HIS A 127 1.69 -7.37 -1.04
N GLU A 128 1.14 -6.68 -0.02
CA GLU A 128 -0.21 -6.12 -0.08
C GLU A 128 -0.16 -4.61 -0.39
N VAL A 129 -1.18 -4.15 -1.12
CA VAL A 129 -1.35 -2.72 -1.39
C VAL A 129 -1.97 -2.05 -0.17
N ASN A 130 -1.37 -0.93 0.24
CA ASN A 130 -1.94 -0.06 1.26
C ASN A 130 -2.60 1.13 0.57
N GLU A 131 -3.93 1.18 0.57
CA GLU A 131 -4.72 2.20 -0.13
C GLU A 131 -4.46 3.61 0.41
N ILE A 132 -4.23 3.77 1.73
CA ILE A 132 -3.93 5.07 2.33
C ILE A 132 -2.61 5.62 1.78
N LYS A 133 -1.59 4.76 1.64
CA LYS A 133 -0.32 5.16 1.01
C LYS A 133 -0.48 5.48 -0.47
N VAL A 134 -1.32 4.75 -1.20
CA VAL A 134 -1.65 5.10 -2.60
C VAL A 134 -2.33 6.45 -2.66
N ARG A 135 -3.35 6.70 -1.82
CA ARG A 135 -4.05 7.98 -1.72
C ARG A 135 -3.08 9.14 -1.48
N MET A 136 -2.18 8.98 -0.50
CA MET A 136 -1.16 9.98 -0.18
C MET A 136 -0.17 10.21 -1.33
N ALA A 137 0.25 9.15 -2.01
CA ALA A 137 1.20 9.23 -3.12
C ALA A 137 0.64 10.01 -4.32
N VAL A 138 -0.67 9.90 -4.58
CA VAL A 138 -1.35 10.64 -5.67
C VAL A 138 -1.90 11.99 -5.22
N GLY A 139 -1.84 12.31 -3.92
CA GLY A 139 -2.35 13.56 -3.35
C GLY A 139 -3.87 13.69 -3.42
N ALA A 140 -4.59 12.57 -3.38
CA ALA A 140 -6.04 12.54 -3.42
C ALA A 140 -6.66 12.77 -2.03
N GLU A 141 -7.89 13.29 -2.01
CA GLU A 141 -8.68 13.42 -0.78
C GLU A 141 -9.34 12.10 -0.42
N THR A 142 -9.82 11.37 -1.44
CA THR A 142 -10.49 10.07 -1.27
C THR A 142 -9.91 9.04 -2.21
N ILE A 143 -9.98 7.76 -1.81
CA ILE A 143 -9.62 6.62 -2.65
C ILE A 143 -10.56 5.46 -2.31
N GLU A 144 -10.92 4.68 -3.31
CA GLU A 144 -11.68 3.45 -3.15
C GLU A 144 -11.24 2.41 -4.19
N THR A 145 -11.37 1.15 -3.87
CA THR A 145 -11.13 0.08 -4.85
C THR A 145 -12.12 0.20 -6.01
N ALA A 146 -11.65 0.09 -7.24
CA ALA A 146 -12.48 0.22 -8.41
C ALA A 146 -13.55 -0.89 -8.46
N SER A 147 -14.83 -0.49 -8.58
CA SER A 147 -15.95 -1.38 -8.83
C SER A 147 -15.97 -1.84 -10.29
N GLU A 148 -16.78 -2.85 -10.63
CA GLU A 148 -16.97 -3.28 -12.02
C GLU A 148 -17.42 -2.13 -12.93
N ALA A 149 -18.31 -1.25 -12.44
CA ALA A 149 -18.76 -0.08 -13.19
C ALA A 149 -17.61 0.91 -13.44
N HIS A 150 -16.75 1.13 -12.43
CA HIS A 150 -15.56 1.96 -12.60
C HIS A 150 -14.58 1.36 -13.60
N ILE A 151 -14.42 0.03 -13.61
CA ILE A 151 -13.52 -0.65 -14.56
C ILE A 151 -14.01 -0.46 -15.99
N GLU A 152 -15.31 -0.61 -16.23
CA GLU A 152 -15.90 -0.41 -17.56
C GLU A 152 -15.73 1.05 -18.05
N ASP A 153 -16.04 2.03 -17.18
CA ASP A 153 -16.05 3.44 -17.56
C ASP A 153 -14.66 4.07 -17.67
N LEU A 154 -13.75 3.74 -16.75
CA LEU A 154 -12.49 4.44 -16.57
C LEU A 154 -11.26 3.68 -17.08
N PHE A 155 -11.31 2.35 -17.04
CA PHE A 155 -10.18 1.51 -17.46
C PHE A 155 -10.41 0.84 -18.81
N GLY A 156 -11.63 0.95 -19.38
CA GLY A 156 -12.01 0.30 -20.63
C GLY A 156 -12.15 -1.22 -20.41
N ASN A 157 -13.17 -1.82 -20.83
CA ASN A 157 -13.60 -3.23 -20.78
C ASN A 157 -12.49 -4.30 -20.55
N ILE A 158 -11.70 -4.11 -19.49
CA ILE A 158 -10.61 -5.00 -19.08
C ILE A 158 -11.16 -5.94 -18.00
N PRO A 159 -10.92 -7.26 -18.05
CA PRO A 159 -11.35 -8.16 -17.00
C PRO A 159 -10.72 -7.78 -15.65
N ALA A 160 -11.53 -7.57 -14.61
CA ALA A 160 -11.05 -7.32 -13.25
C ALA A 160 -10.08 -8.43 -12.83
N GLY A 161 -8.97 -8.05 -12.18
CA GLY A 161 -7.95 -8.98 -11.70
C GLY A 161 -6.88 -9.39 -12.74
N TYR A 162 -7.02 -8.96 -14.01
CA TYR A 162 -6.06 -9.30 -15.08
C TYR A 162 -5.45 -8.04 -15.71
N VAL A 163 -5.42 -6.94 -15.00
CA VAL A 163 -4.93 -5.66 -15.49
C VAL A 163 -3.46 -5.51 -15.14
N GLY A 164 -2.63 -5.28 -16.14
CA GLY A 164 -1.22 -4.92 -15.98
C GLY A 164 -0.94 -3.50 -16.48
N PRO A 165 0.29 -3.00 -16.33
CA PRO A 165 0.67 -1.65 -16.75
C PRO A 165 0.95 -1.54 -18.27
N VAL A 166 0.37 -2.42 -19.06
CA VAL A 166 0.58 -2.48 -20.52
C VAL A 166 -0.72 -2.12 -21.22
N ASP A 167 -0.63 -1.29 -22.24
CA ASP A 167 -1.76 -0.87 -23.09
C ASP A 167 -2.91 -0.16 -22.35
N LEU A 168 -2.58 0.51 -21.24
CA LEU A 168 -3.51 1.35 -20.50
C LEU A 168 -3.69 2.72 -21.18
N SER A 169 -4.86 3.34 -20.93
CA SER A 169 -5.09 4.74 -21.29
C SER A 169 -4.09 5.67 -20.60
N GLU A 170 -3.69 6.74 -21.28
CA GLU A 170 -2.83 7.79 -20.71
C GLU A 170 -3.48 8.51 -19.50
N GLU A 171 -4.79 8.36 -19.31
CA GLU A 171 -5.52 8.92 -18.19
C GLU A 171 -5.30 8.15 -16.89
N VAL A 172 -4.85 6.88 -16.97
CA VAL A 172 -4.59 6.04 -15.80
C VAL A 172 -3.27 6.44 -15.14
N THR A 173 -3.34 6.88 -13.90
CA THR A 173 -2.13 7.17 -13.11
C THR A 173 -1.57 5.86 -12.54
N ILE A 174 -0.31 5.56 -12.86
CA ILE A 174 0.37 4.37 -12.34
C ILE A 174 1.20 4.74 -11.11
N VAL A 175 0.95 4.03 -10.01
CA VAL A 175 1.72 4.15 -8.76
C VAL A 175 2.39 2.81 -8.49
N ALA A 176 3.70 2.76 -8.51
CA ALA A 176 4.46 1.54 -8.25
C ALA A 176 5.22 1.64 -6.92
N ASP A 177 5.17 0.56 -6.15
CA ASP A 177 6.00 0.43 -4.95
C ASP A 177 7.49 0.46 -5.30
N LEU A 178 8.32 0.97 -4.40
CA LEU A 178 9.75 1.09 -4.63
C LEU A 178 10.43 -0.26 -4.89
N TYR A 179 9.90 -1.36 -4.36
CA TYR A 179 10.43 -2.70 -4.63
C TYR A 179 10.21 -3.17 -6.07
N VAL A 180 9.23 -2.59 -6.77
CA VAL A 180 8.99 -2.88 -8.20
C VAL A 180 10.06 -2.26 -9.08
N LYS A 181 10.62 -1.10 -8.70
CA LYS A 181 11.59 -0.33 -9.49
C LYS A 181 12.78 -1.17 -10.00
N ASN A 182 13.24 -2.11 -9.19
CA ASN A 182 14.43 -2.91 -9.49
C ASN A 182 14.11 -4.37 -9.88
N MET A 183 12.83 -4.66 -10.15
CA MET A 183 12.45 -5.97 -10.66
C MET A 183 12.83 -6.09 -12.13
N VAL A 184 13.39 -7.25 -12.49
CA VAL A 184 13.75 -7.62 -13.86
C VAL A 184 13.18 -9.01 -14.11
N ASN A 185 12.70 -9.27 -15.31
CA ASN A 185 12.09 -10.54 -15.69
C ASN A 185 10.87 -10.88 -14.82
N SER A 186 9.99 -9.89 -14.62
CA SER A 186 8.76 -10.03 -13.85
C SER A 186 7.60 -10.52 -14.75
N VAL A 187 6.64 -11.14 -14.10
CA VAL A 187 5.39 -11.59 -14.70
C VAL A 187 4.26 -10.69 -14.24
#